data_890c57c8dc3a847e1c4258b77b95d341
#
_entry.id   890c57c8dc3a847e1c4258b77b95d341
#
_cell.length_a   1.000
_cell.length_b   1.000
_cell.length_c   1.000
_cell.angle_alpha   90.00
_cell.angle_beta   90.00
_cell.angle_gamma   90.00
#
_symmetry.space_group_name_H-M   'P 1'
#
loop_
_entity.id
_entity.type
_entity.pdbx_description
1 polymer ?
#
loop_
_entity_poly.entity_id
_entity_poly.type
_entity_poly.pdbx_seq_one_letter_code
_entity_poly.pdbx_strand_id
1 'polypeptide(L)'
;MGSCRFCYVERDARRYQRMKQPKFSEGFNLTLHEHCLDEPLTEFKGGRVFVCPMSDVFHERVPSEFRDRIMEVTRKAPWHTYLLLTKRPERMAEYFQTRKVPLNVWLGTTVEAAEYKYRIDILRSIKGSFKFLSCEPLLGDLGELDLTGIDWVIVGGESGFKEVRPMKEKWAMNIKEQTDAQGVTSSSSNGDHTAETVYGEEVNTIMDTFKW
;
A
#
# COMPACT_ATOMS: atom_id res chain seq x y z
N MET A 1 -12.91 3.70 10.84
CA MET A 1 -11.70 2.98 11.33
C MET A 1 -11.72 1.60 10.74
N GLY A 2 -10.64 1.24 10.06
CA GLY A 2 -10.62 0.11 9.17
C GLY A 2 -10.80 -1.26 9.81
N SER A 3 -11.20 -2.17 8.99
CA SER A 3 -11.51 -3.59 9.16
C SER A 3 -10.44 -4.49 9.79
N CYS A 4 -9.30 -3.95 10.20
CA CYS A 4 -8.22 -4.72 10.83
C CYS A 4 -8.56 -5.02 12.31
N ARG A 5 -9.39 -6.06 12.53
CA ARG A 5 -9.67 -6.57 13.88
C ARG A 5 -8.40 -7.05 14.58
N PHE A 6 -7.40 -7.49 13.79
CA PHE A 6 -6.08 -7.93 14.24
C PHE A 6 -4.99 -7.20 13.44
N CYS A 7 -4.78 -5.91 13.76
CA CYS A 7 -3.76 -5.13 13.08
C CYS A 7 -2.36 -5.63 13.50
N TYR A 8 -1.66 -6.31 12.59
CA TYR A 8 -0.28 -6.76 12.83
C TYR A 8 0.64 -5.57 13.17
N VAL A 9 0.36 -4.41 12.59
CA VAL A 9 1.13 -3.18 12.80
C VAL A 9 1.05 -2.72 14.26
N GLU A 10 -0.13 -2.77 14.89
CA GLU A 10 -0.26 -2.40 16.30
C GLU A 10 0.54 -3.35 17.19
N ARG A 11 0.44 -4.65 16.93
CA ARG A 11 1.21 -5.67 17.66
C ARG A 11 2.72 -5.42 17.53
N ASP A 12 3.19 -5.20 16.31
CA ASP A 12 4.61 -5.04 16.05
C ASP A 12 5.13 -3.69 16.56
N ALA A 13 4.37 -2.61 16.43
CA ALA A 13 4.71 -1.31 17.02
C ALA A 13 4.87 -1.42 18.55
N ARG A 14 3.93 -2.10 19.24
CA ARG A 14 4.03 -2.36 20.69
C ARG A 14 5.22 -3.28 21.04
N ARG A 15 5.54 -4.24 20.18
CA ARG A 15 6.74 -5.10 20.36
C ARG A 15 8.01 -4.27 20.25
N TYR A 16 8.15 -3.45 19.19
CA TYR A 16 9.32 -2.60 18.99
C TYR A 16 9.46 -1.54 20.08
N GLN A 17 8.35 -1.01 20.59
CA GLN A 17 8.37 -0.11 21.74
C GLN A 17 8.97 -0.80 22.99
N ARG A 18 8.55 -2.03 23.29
CA ARG A 18 9.12 -2.81 24.39
C ARG A 18 10.62 -3.10 24.19
N MET A 19 11.04 -3.26 22.92
CA MET A 19 12.44 -3.41 22.55
C MET A 19 13.22 -2.08 22.56
N LYS A 20 12.58 -0.98 23.00
CA LYS A 20 13.16 0.36 23.06
C LYS A 20 13.72 0.86 21.72
N GLN A 21 13.11 0.46 20.60
CA GLN A 21 13.52 0.97 19.30
C GLN A 21 13.09 2.44 19.18
N PRO A 22 14.01 3.38 18.85
CA PRO A 22 13.72 4.82 18.86
C PRO A 22 12.54 5.23 17.99
N LYS A 23 12.41 4.66 16.79
CA LYS A 23 11.29 4.92 15.86
C LYS A 23 9.92 4.52 16.43
N PHE A 24 9.86 3.73 17.50
CA PHE A 24 8.63 3.24 18.12
C PHE A 24 8.47 3.67 19.57
N SER A 25 9.16 4.73 20.02
CA SER A 25 9.02 5.27 21.37
C SER A 25 7.57 5.58 21.74
N GLU A 26 6.80 6.10 20.79
CA GLU A 26 5.38 6.43 20.94
C GLU A 26 4.44 5.22 20.66
N GLY A 27 4.98 4.02 20.48
CA GLY A 27 4.23 2.80 20.23
C GLY A 27 3.42 2.86 18.93
N PHE A 28 2.09 2.72 19.04
CA PHE A 28 1.16 2.75 17.91
C PHE A 28 0.55 4.15 17.68
N ASN A 29 1.09 5.18 18.29
CA ASN A 29 0.66 6.55 18.01
C ASN A 29 1.23 7.01 16.66
N LEU A 30 0.44 7.85 15.95
CA LEU A 30 0.92 8.46 14.73
C LEU A 30 2.06 9.42 15.04
N THR A 31 3.24 9.12 14.50
CA THR A 31 4.46 9.92 14.63
C THR A 31 5.04 10.21 13.26
N LEU A 32 5.46 11.43 13.00
CA LEU A 32 6.10 11.84 11.76
C LEU A 32 7.62 11.77 11.94
N HIS A 33 8.29 10.89 11.18
CA HIS A 33 9.74 10.70 11.23
C HIS A 33 10.43 11.50 10.12
N GLU A 34 10.58 12.80 10.33
CA GLU A 34 11.16 13.70 9.34
C GLU A 34 12.59 13.29 8.92
N HIS A 35 13.37 12.75 9.85
CA HIS A 35 14.73 12.29 9.61
C HIS A 35 14.82 11.08 8.66
N CYS A 36 13.71 10.37 8.42
CA CYS A 36 13.67 9.24 7.51
C CYS A 36 13.32 9.64 6.07
N LEU A 37 12.93 10.89 5.84
CA LEU A 37 12.50 11.33 4.51
C LEU A 37 13.62 11.24 3.47
N ASP A 38 14.85 11.47 3.88
CA ASP A 38 16.01 11.50 2.98
C ASP A 38 16.65 10.11 2.77
N GLU A 39 16.22 9.07 3.48
CA GLU A 39 16.75 7.71 3.33
C GLU A 39 16.76 7.21 1.86
N PRO A 40 15.69 7.44 1.04
CA PRO A 40 15.73 7.03 -0.36
C PRO A 40 16.76 7.75 -1.23
N LEU A 41 17.26 8.90 -0.78
CA LEU A 41 18.28 9.68 -1.52
C LEU A 41 19.68 9.09 -1.34
N THR A 42 19.93 8.38 -0.25
CA THR A 42 21.28 7.99 0.17
C THR A 42 21.51 6.51 0.35
N GLU A 43 20.47 5.76 0.74
CA GLU A 43 20.67 4.38 1.21
C GLU A 43 20.40 3.30 0.17
N PHE A 44 19.79 3.63 -0.98
CA PHE A 44 19.32 2.64 -1.94
C PHE A 44 19.73 2.89 -3.38
N LYS A 45 20.08 1.79 -4.07
CA LYS A 45 20.47 1.80 -5.50
C LYS A 45 19.30 1.39 -6.39
N GLY A 46 18.27 2.22 -6.50
CA GLY A 46 17.13 1.90 -7.37
C GLY A 46 16.30 0.70 -6.86
N GLY A 47 15.01 0.73 -7.09
CA GLY A 47 14.10 -0.35 -6.68
C GLY A 47 12.70 0.16 -6.38
N ARG A 48 11.84 -0.75 -5.93
CA ARG A 48 10.48 -0.40 -5.48
C ARG A 48 10.49 -0.09 -4.00
N VAL A 49 10.01 1.09 -3.66
CA VAL A 49 9.89 1.58 -2.28
C VAL A 49 8.42 1.62 -1.90
N PHE A 50 8.02 0.78 -0.96
CA PHE A 50 6.68 0.84 -0.39
C PHE A 50 6.65 1.95 0.68
N VAL A 51 5.90 3.01 0.42
CA VAL A 51 5.86 4.18 1.32
C VAL A 51 4.90 3.91 2.47
N CYS A 52 5.40 3.94 3.69
CA CYS A 52 4.62 3.77 4.92
C CYS A 52 3.85 2.44 5.01
N PRO A 53 4.51 1.28 4.90
CA PRO A 53 3.83 -0.02 4.94
C PRO A 53 3.10 -0.28 6.26
N MET A 54 3.53 0.34 7.35
CA MET A 54 2.93 0.22 8.68
C MET A 54 1.95 1.35 9.01
N SER A 55 1.67 2.27 8.08
CA SER A 55 0.78 3.43 8.30
C SER A 55 0.11 3.88 7.01
N ASP A 56 -0.51 5.04 7.00
CA ASP A 56 -1.23 5.57 5.85
C ASP A 56 -0.88 7.05 5.67
N VAL A 57 -0.17 7.37 4.57
CA VAL A 57 0.24 8.74 4.20
C VAL A 57 -0.95 9.69 4.11
N PHE A 58 -2.13 9.16 3.76
CA PHE A 58 -3.35 9.94 3.63
C PHE A 58 -4.22 9.91 4.89
N HIS A 59 -3.65 9.50 6.03
CA HIS A 59 -4.33 9.62 7.31
C HIS A 59 -4.67 11.10 7.61
N GLU A 60 -5.82 11.33 8.21
CA GLU A 60 -6.35 12.69 8.48
C GLU A 60 -5.42 13.59 9.30
N ARG A 61 -4.63 12.99 10.21
CA ARG A 61 -3.67 13.70 11.06
C ARG A 61 -2.30 13.91 10.41
N VAL A 62 -2.06 13.43 9.19
CA VAL A 62 -0.82 13.72 8.45
C VAL A 62 -0.99 15.05 7.74
N PRO A 63 -0.16 16.08 8.04
CA PRO A 63 -0.22 17.37 7.38
C PRO A 63 0.04 17.29 5.86
N SER A 64 -0.56 18.18 5.06
CA SER A 64 -0.33 18.20 3.62
C SER A 64 1.12 18.56 3.29
N GLU A 65 1.74 19.42 4.09
CA GLU A 65 3.14 19.83 3.95
C GLU A 65 4.08 18.63 4.10
N PHE A 66 3.77 17.68 5.00
CA PHE A 66 4.56 16.46 5.14
C PHE A 66 4.41 15.57 3.90
N ARG A 67 3.20 15.44 3.35
CA ARG A 67 2.98 14.75 2.07
C ARG A 67 3.72 15.42 0.91
N ASP A 68 3.75 16.76 0.88
CA ASP A 68 4.50 17.51 -0.13
C ASP A 68 5.99 17.22 -0.07
N ARG A 69 6.56 17.07 1.13
CA ARG A 69 7.96 16.65 1.32
C ARG A 69 8.22 15.22 0.83
N ILE A 70 7.30 14.28 1.11
CA ILE A 70 7.39 12.92 0.54
C ILE A 70 7.43 13.00 -0.99
N MET A 71 6.51 13.76 -1.61
CA MET A 71 6.48 13.90 -3.07
C MET A 71 7.74 14.60 -3.63
N GLU A 72 8.32 15.50 -2.88
CA GLU A 72 9.60 16.13 -3.25
C GLU A 72 10.73 15.10 -3.28
N VAL A 73 10.84 14.25 -2.27
CA VAL A 73 11.81 13.15 -2.22
C VAL A 73 11.63 12.20 -3.40
N THR A 74 10.40 11.82 -3.75
CA THR A 74 10.16 10.96 -4.92
C THR A 74 10.67 11.58 -6.21
N ARG A 75 10.55 12.90 -6.38
CA ARG A 75 11.08 13.62 -7.56
C ARG A 75 12.60 13.71 -7.56
N LYS A 76 13.23 13.82 -6.37
CA LYS A 76 14.69 13.88 -6.21
C LYS A 76 15.36 12.52 -6.40
N ALA A 77 14.65 11.42 -6.17
CA ALA A 77 15.15 10.06 -6.36
C ALA A 77 14.34 9.31 -7.46
N PRO A 78 14.44 9.75 -8.74
CA PRO A 78 13.64 9.18 -9.84
C PRO A 78 14.05 7.76 -10.23
N TRP A 79 15.15 7.25 -9.70
CA TRP A 79 15.61 5.86 -9.89
C TRP A 79 14.83 4.84 -9.06
N HIS A 80 13.94 5.29 -8.17
CA HIS A 80 13.02 4.45 -7.43
C HIS A 80 11.60 4.52 -8.01
N THR A 81 10.84 3.44 -7.85
CA THR A 81 9.38 3.42 -7.99
C THR A 81 8.76 3.41 -6.61
N TYR A 82 7.91 4.39 -6.30
CA TYR A 82 7.28 4.52 -4.99
C TYR A 82 5.84 4.02 -5.02
N LEU A 83 5.52 3.08 -4.16
CA LEU A 83 4.17 2.55 -4.00
C LEU A 83 3.49 3.23 -2.81
N LEU A 84 2.43 3.98 -3.07
CA LEU A 84 1.59 4.62 -2.06
C LEU A 84 0.27 3.88 -1.97
N LEU A 85 0.03 3.21 -0.86
CA LEU A 85 -1.21 2.49 -0.59
C LEU A 85 -2.02 3.21 0.50
N THR A 86 -3.32 3.33 0.30
CA THR A 86 -4.22 3.94 1.28
C THR A 86 -5.58 3.25 1.35
N LYS A 87 -6.21 3.29 2.51
CA LYS A 87 -7.63 2.98 2.69
C LYS A 87 -8.52 4.24 2.61
N ARG A 88 -7.93 5.38 2.26
CA ARG A 88 -8.57 6.70 2.17
C ARG A 88 -8.36 7.33 0.78
N PRO A 89 -8.86 6.68 -0.29
CA PRO A 89 -8.63 7.17 -1.65
C PRO A 89 -9.27 8.54 -1.88
N GLU A 90 -10.31 8.90 -1.14
CA GLU A 90 -10.92 10.24 -1.19
C GLU A 90 -9.90 11.33 -0.86
N ARG A 91 -9.14 11.13 0.21
CA ARG A 91 -8.11 12.09 0.65
C ARG A 91 -6.91 12.11 -0.30
N MET A 92 -6.60 10.98 -0.90
CA MET A 92 -5.56 10.90 -1.94
C MET A 92 -6.01 11.64 -3.20
N ALA A 93 -7.25 11.45 -3.63
CA ALA A 93 -7.82 12.16 -4.77
C ALA A 93 -7.89 13.67 -4.52
N GLU A 94 -8.35 14.11 -3.35
CA GLU A 94 -8.35 15.51 -2.94
C GLU A 94 -6.94 16.13 -3.01
N TYR A 95 -5.93 15.41 -2.46
CA TYR A 95 -4.55 15.87 -2.47
C TYR A 95 -4.01 16.07 -3.90
N PHE A 96 -4.33 15.17 -4.82
CA PHE A 96 -3.87 15.24 -6.21
C PHE A 96 -4.78 16.07 -7.13
N GLN A 97 -5.87 16.67 -6.66
CA GLN A 97 -6.67 17.63 -7.46
C GLN A 97 -5.85 18.83 -7.93
N THR A 98 -4.95 19.32 -7.07
CA THR A 98 -4.13 20.51 -7.33
C THR A 98 -2.64 20.19 -7.53
N ARG A 99 -2.27 18.92 -7.48
CA ARG A 99 -0.88 18.46 -7.55
C ARG A 99 -0.71 17.38 -8.61
N LYS A 100 0.37 17.44 -9.37
CA LYS A 100 0.71 16.36 -10.31
C LYS A 100 1.33 15.18 -9.56
N VAL A 101 0.88 13.97 -9.88
CA VAL A 101 1.52 12.74 -9.42
C VAL A 101 2.89 12.62 -10.08
N PRO A 102 3.99 12.41 -9.34
CA PRO A 102 5.29 12.13 -9.93
C PRO A 102 5.25 10.83 -10.77
N LEU A 103 5.99 10.80 -11.88
CA LEU A 103 5.95 9.67 -12.84
C LEU A 103 6.37 8.32 -12.24
N ASN A 104 7.21 8.37 -11.22
CA ASN A 104 7.71 7.19 -10.49
C ASN A 104 6.89 6.87 -9.23
N VAL A 105 5.70 7.45 -9.08
CA VAL A 105 4.78 7.17 -7.98
C VAL A 105 3.59 6.37 -8.50
N TRP A 106 3.40 5.19 -7.94
CA TRP A 106 2.26 4.32 -8.17
C TRP A 106 1.25 4.48 -7.04
N LEU A 107 0.00 4.69 -7.40
CA LEU A 107 -1.08 4.92 -6.44
C LEU A 107 -1.94 3.68 -6.27
N GLY A 108 -2.18 3.29 -5.02
CA GLY A 108 -2.99 2.12 -4.71
C GLY A 108 -4.03 2.37 -3.64
N THR A 109 -5.07 1.55 -3.68
CA THR A 109 -6.05 1.47 -2.60
C THR A 109 -6.33 0.04 -2.20
N THR A 110 -6.70 -0.16 -0.93
CA THR A 110 -7.09 -1.47 -0.42
C THR A 110 -8.57 -1.72 -0.67
N VAL A 111 -8.88 -2.92 -1.21
CA VAL A 111 -10.26 -3.41 -1.43
C VAL A 111 -10.37 -4.80 -0.80
N GLU A 112 -10.59 -4.85 0.50
CA GLU A 112 -10.60 -6.07 1.29
C GLU A 112 -11.96 -6.80 1.31
N ALA A 113 -13.05 -6.10 0.95
CA ALA A 113 -14.41 -6.64 0.89
C ALA A 113 -15.25 -5.90 -0.16
N ALA A 114 -16.35 -6.49 -0.60
CA ALA A 114 -17.20 -5.94 -1.65
C ALA A 114 -17.74 -4.52 -1.36
N GLU A 115 -17.97 -4.20 -0.09
CA GLU A 115 -18.42 -2.89 0.36
C GLU A 115 -17.40 -1.75 0.08
N TYR A 116 -16.13 -2.10 -0.16
CA TYR A 116 -15.06 -1.14 -0.45
C TYR A 116 -14.73 -1.00 -1.94
N LYS A 117 -15.51 -1.64 -2.84
CA LYS A 117 -15.28 -1.53 -4.29
C LYS A 117 -15.37 -0.09 -4.82
N TYR A 118 -16.18 0.76 -4.20
CA TYR A 118 -16.29 2.18 -4.55
C TYR A 118 -14.94 2.91 -4.56
N ARG A 119 -13.95 2.39 -3.81
CA ARG A 119 -12.59 2.97 -3.77
C ARG A 119 -11.88 2.87 -5.12
N ILE A 120 -12.25 1.90 -5.95
CA ILE A 120 -11.67 1.72 -7.30
C ILE A 120 -12.00 2.92 -8.17
N ASP A 121 -13.24 3.38 -8.16
CA ASP A 121 -13.67 4.53 -8.97
C ASP A 121 -12.98 5.81 -8.52
N ILE A 122 -12.81 5.99 -7.22
CA ILE A 122 -12.09 7.14 -6.67
C ILE A 122 -10.62 7.10 -7.10
N LEU A 123 -9.95 5.95 -6.97
CA LEU A 123 -8.57 5.79 -7.42
C LEU A 123 -8.44 6.06 -8.93
N ARG A 124 -9.36 5.53 -9.73
CA ARG A 124 -9.43 5.74 -11.19
C ARG A 124 -9.52 7.21 -11.58
N SER A 125 -10.20 8.03 -10.79
CA SER A 125 -10.37 9.46 -11.05
C SER A 125 -9.07 10.26 -11.01
N ILE A 126 -8.03 9.75 -10.33
CA ILE A 126 -6.71 10.40 -10.23
C ILE A 126 -5.96 10.21 -11.55
N LYS A 127 -5.54 11.30 -12.19
CA LYS A 127 -4.87 11.26 -13.51
C LYS A 127 -3.35 11.02 -13.38
N GLY A 128 -2.79 10.38 -14.40
CA GLY A 128 -1.34 10.39 -14.66
C GLY A 128 -0.49 9.51 -13.74
N SER A 129 -1.02 8.36 -13.29
CA SER A 129 -0.30 7.43 -12.41
C SER A 129 -0.59 5.99 -12.79
N PHE A 130 0.38 5.10 -12.59
CA PHE A 130 0.16 3.67 -12.49
C PHE A 130 -0.70 3.37 -11.27
N LYS A 131 -1.73 2.54 -11.41
CA LYS A 131 -2.72 2.29 -10.36
C LYS A 131 -2.78 0.82 -9.98
N PHE A 132 -2.80 0.56 -8.67
CA PHE A 132 -2.91 -0.80 -8.18
C PHE A 132 -3.97 -0.96 -7.09
N LEU A 133 -4.50 -2.18 -6.99
CA LEU A 133 -5.39 -2.58 -5.91
C LEU A 133 -4.65 -3.56 -5.00
N SER A 134 -4.83 -3.41 -3.70
CA SER A 134 -4.42 -4.39 -2.70
C SER A 134 -5.69 -5.02 -2.11
N CYS A 135 -6.00 -6.24 -2.55
CA CYS A 135 -7.06 -7.05 -1.99
C CYS A 135 -6.50 -7.89 -0.83
N GLU A 136 -5.89 -7.20 0.14
CA GLU A 136 -5.23 -7.80 1.29
C GLU A 136 -5.60 -7.09 2.61
N PRO A 137 -6.08 -7.87 3.59
CA PRO A 137 -6.53 -9.27 3.48
C PRO A 137 -7.83 -9.36 2.69
N LEU A 138 -7.96 -10.36 1.80
CA LEU A 138 -9.20 -10.62 1.10
C LEU A 138 -10.17 -11.34 2.05
N LEU A 139 -11.24 -10.62 2.45
CA LEU A 139 -12.16 -11.06 3.51
C LEU A 139 -13.46 -11.65 2.99
N GLY A 140 -13.70 -11.56 1.69
CA GLY A 140 -14.89 -12.07 1.04
C GLY A 140 -14.78 -12.07 -0.47
N ASP A 141 -15.78 -12.62 -1.14
CA ASP A 141 -15.92 -12.49 -2.58
C ASP A 141 -16.21 -11.02 -2.94
N LEU A 142 -15.44 -10.49 -3.87
CA LEU A 142 -15.65 -9.12 -4.36
C LEU A 142 -16.72 -9.05 -5.46
N GLY A 143 -17.14 -10.21 -6.02
CA GLY A 143 -18.02 -10.25 -7.17
C GLY A 143 -17.36 -9.66 -8.42
N GLU A 144 -18.16 -9.08 -9.31
CA GLU A 144 -17.65 -8.43 -10.52
C GLU A 144 -16.88 -7.16 -10.21
N LEU A 145 -15.71 -6.98 -10.89
CA LEU A 145 -14.84 -5.83 -10.78
C LEU A 145 -14.69 -5.16 -12.15
N ASP A 146 -14.95 -3.86 -12.21
CA ASP A 146 -14.49 -3.03 -13.32
C ASP A 146 -13.05 -2.59 -13.04
N LEU A 147 -12.10 -3.20 -13.74
CA LEU A 147 -10.66 -2.92 -13.63
C LEU A 147 -10.16 -1.93 -14.69
N THR A 148 -11.05 -1.26 -15.43
CA THR A 148 -10.67 -0.23 -16.39
C THR A 148 -9.79 0.84 -15.71
N GLY A 149 -8.59 1.07 -16.26
CA GLY A 149 -7.64 2.05 -15.71
C GLY A 149 -6.94 1.62 -14.41
N ILE A 150 -7.00 0.33 -14.08
CA ILE A 150 -6.19 -0.32 -13.06
C ILE A 150 -5.11 -1.15 -13.77
N ASP A 151 -3.87 -1.05 -13.31
CA ASP A 151 -2.73 -1.68 -13.95
C ASP A 151 -2.30 -2.97 -13.25
N TRP A 152 -2.56 -3.07 -11.94
CA TRP A 152 -2.11 -4.21 -11.13
C TRP A 152 -3.05 -4.51 -9.96
N VAL A 153 -3.28 -5.80 -9.67
CA VAL A 153 -4.06 -6.27 -8.53
C VAL A 153 -3.24 -7.26 -7.71
N ILE A 154 -3.11 -6.97 -6.41
CA ILE A 154 -2.46 -7.84 -5.44
C ILE A 154 -3.56 -8.54 -4.63
N VAL A 155 -3.46 -9.86 -4.48
CA VAL A 155 -4.45 -10.66 -3.74
C VAL A 155 -3.74 -11.45 -2.65
N GLY A 156 -4.25 -11.39 -1.42
CA GLY A 156 -3.68 -12.17 -0.32
C GLY A 156 -4.63 -12.36 0.85
N GLY A 157 -4.35 -13.39 1.63
CA GLY A 157 -5.06 -13.68 2.87
C GLY A 157 -4.58 -12.82 4.04
N GLU A 158 -5.28 -12.93 5.16
CA GLU A 158 -4.86 -12.29 6.41
C GLU A 158 -3.64 -13.02 6.96
N SER A 159 -2.56 -12.30 7.25
CA SER A 159 -1.37 -12.84 7.88
C SER A 159 -1.44 -12.71 9.40
N GLY A 160 -1.05 -13.74 10.13
CA GLY A 160 -1.05 -13.73 11.60
C GLY A 160 -0.77 -15.10 12.22
N PHE A 161 -0.54 -15.13 13.55
CA PHE A 161 -0.25 -16.37 14.25
C PHE A 161 -1.45 -17.03 14.92
N LYS A 162 -2.56 -16.32 15.12
CA LYS A 162 -3.77 -16.84 15.78
C LYS A 162 -5.01 -16.21 15.18
N GLU A 163 -6.08 -17.01 15.04
CA GLU A 163 -7.43 -16.56 14.65
C GLU A 163 -7.49 -15.79 13.33
N VAL A 164 -6.64 -16.16 12.36
CA VAL A 164 -6.64 -15.56 11.01
C VAL A 164 -7.96 -15.89 10.33
N ARG A 165 -8.59 -14.92 9.72
CA ARG A 165 -9.77 -15.14 8.90
C ARG A 165 -9.36 -15.86 7.60
N PRO A 166 -9.86 -17.05 7.31
CA PRO A 166 -9.42 -17.80 6.14
C PRO A 166 -9.90 -17.13 4.85
N MET A 167 -8.99 -16.93 3.91
CA MET A 167 -9.31 -16.61 2.54
C MET A 167 -9.78 -17.88 1.82
N LYS A 168 -10.88 -17.82 1.08
CA LYS A 168 -11.30 -18.93 0.23
C LYS A 168 -10.62 -18.80 -1.12
N GLU A 169 -9.99 -19.88 -1.57
CA GLU A 169 -9.30 -19.94 -2.86
C GLU A 169 -10.16 -19.44 -4.03
N LYS A 170 -11.44 -19.83 -4.05
CA LYS A 170 -12.38 -19.38 -5.08
C LYS A 170 -12.51 -17.85 -5.21
N TRP A 171 -12.28 -17.10 -4.14
CA TRP A 171 -12.32 -15.62 -4.19
C TRP A 171 -11.10 -15.07 -4.93
N ALA A 172 -9.94 -15.64 -4.66
CA ALA A 172 -8.70 -15.27 -5.36
C ALA A 172 -8.75 -15.69 -6.83
N MET A 173 -9.26 -16.88 -7.12
CA MET A 173 -9.46 -17.36 -8.50
C MET A 173 -10.42 -16.46 -9.28
N ASN A 174 -11.54 -16.04 -8.68
CA ASN A 174 -12.47 -15.11 -9.32
C ASN A 174 -11.78 -13.79 -9.71
N ILE A 175 -10.95 -13.23 -8.82
CA ILE A 175 -10.19 -12.01 -9.14
C ILE A 175 -9.17 -12.30 -10.26
N LYS A 176 -8.47 -13.43 -10.21
CA LYS A 176 -7.51 -13.83 -11.24
C LYS A 176 -8.14 -13.93 -12.63
N GLU A 177 -9.29 -14.61 -12.73
CA GLU A 177 -10.04 -14.73 -13.99
C GLU A 177 -10.44 -13.37 -14.55
N GLN A 178 -10.90 -12.45 -13.69
CA GLN A 178 -11.28 -11.10 -14.08
C GLN A 178 -10.08 -10.24 -14.50
N THR A 179 -8.92 -10.38 -13.84
CA THR A 179 -7.70 -9.68 -14.24
C THR A 179 -7.20 -10.19 -15.58
N ASP A 180 -7.22 -11.50 -15.81
CA ASP A 180 -6.83 -12.11 -17.10
C ASP A 180 -7.76 -11.65 -18.22
N ALA A 181 -9.07 -11.66 -18.00
CA ALA A 181 -10.07 -11.26 -19.00
C ALA A 181 -9.97 -9.76 -19.37
N GLN A 182 -9.52 -8.91 -18.45
CA GLN A 182 -9.40 -7.46 -18.65
C GLN A 182 -7.95 -7.03 -18.97
N GLY A 183 -7.00 -7.97 -19.08
CA GLY A 183 -5.61 -7.67 -19.40
C GLY A 183 -4.86 -6.93 -18.30
N VAL A 184 -5.26 -7.12 -17.05
CA VAL A 184 -4.66 -6.50 -15.88
C VAL A 184 -3.68 -7.48 -15.21
N THR A 185 -2.51 -7.01 -14.81
CA THR A 185 -1.55 -7.84 -14.08
C THR A 185 -2.09 -8.21 -12.70
N SER A 186 -1.94 -9.48 -12.30
CA SER A 186 -2.26 -9.90 -10.93
C SER A 186 -1.09 -10.64 -10.28
N SER A 187 -0.98 -10.51 -8.96
CA SER A 187 -0.06 -11.28 -8.13
C SER A 187 -0.74 -11.75 -6.86
N SER A 188 -0.34 -12.92 -6.35
CA SER A 188 -0.76 -13.41 -5.05
C SER A 188 0.37 -13.27 -4.03
N SER A 189 0.07 -12.72 -2.84
CA SER A 189 0.95 -12.84 -1.69
C SER A 189 0.51 -14.09 -0.91
N ASN A 190 1.25 -15.17 -1.05
CA ASN A 190 1.11 -16.30 -0.12
C ASN A 190 1.80 -15.88 1.17
N GLY A 191 1.12 -15.69 2.27
CA GLY A 191 1.53 -15.34 3.63
C GLY A 191 3.01 -15.46 4.09
N ASP A 192 3.88 -15.91 3.25
CA ASP A 192 5.34 -15.77 3.33
C ASP A 192 5.71 -14.44 2.66
N HIS A 193 6.36 -13.58 3.42
CA HIS A 193 6.78 -12.22 3.11
C HIS A 193 7.76 -12.07 1.91
N THR A 194 7.71 -12.97 0.95
CA THR A 194 8.44 -12.88 -0.30
C THR A 194 7.48 -12.39 -1.38
N ALA A 195 7.57 -11.11 -1.70
CA ALA A 195 6.89 -10.52 -2.83
C ALA A 195 7.36 -11.22 -4.12
N GLU A 196 6.54 -12.14 -4.66
CA GLU A 196 6.83 -12.77 -5.93
C GLU A 196 6.66 -11.77 -7.08
N THR A 197 7.67 -11.75 -7.83
CA THR A 197 7.95 -11.25 -9.19
C THR A 197 6.78 -10.63 -9.95
N VAL A 198 6.75 -9.33 -10.03
CA VAL A 198 6.01 -8.59 -11.05
C VAL A 198 7.01 -8.18 -12.13
N TYR A 199 6.80 -8.64 -13.37
CA TYR A 199 7.67 -8.42 -14.54
C TYR A 199 9.11 -8.98 -14.44
N GLY A 200 9.33 -10.15 -13.81
CA GLY A 200 10.65 -10.80 -13.80
C GLY A 200 11.73 -10.09 -12.99
N GLU A 201 11.41 -8.99 -12.32
CA GLU A 201 12.31 -8.28 -11.41
C GLU A 201 11.90 -8.51 -9.95
N GLU A 202 12.86 -8.89 -9.11
CA GLU A 202 12.66 -9.01 -7.67
C GLU A 202 12.10 -7.69 -7.13
N VAL A 203 10.94 -7.76 -6.45
CA VAL A 203 10.49 -6.68 -5.59
C VAL A 203 11.46 -6.69 -4.41
N ASN A 204 12.53 -5.92 -4.52
CA ASN A 204 13.37 -5.64 -3.38
C ASN A 204 12.50 -4.89 -2.38
N THR A 205 11.91 -5.64 -1.45
CA THR A 205 11.09 -5.13 -0.38
C THR A 205 11.99 -4.36 0.57
N ILE A 206 12.24 -3.09 0.24
CA ILE A 206 12.78 -2.14 1.21
C ILE A 206 11.60 -1.76 2.10
N MET A 207 11.20 -2.73 2.94
CA MET A 207 10.05 -2.60 3.83
C MET A 207 10.31 -1.68 5.03
N ASP A 208 11.53 -1.18 5.22
CA ASP A 208 11.92 -0.60 6.51
C ASP A 208 12.16 0.89 6.55
N THR A 209 12.10 1.59 5.43
CA THR A 209 12.60 2.97 5.35
C THR A 209 11.60 4.05 5.69
N PHE A 210 10.31 3.81 5.55
CA PHE A 210 9.27 4.72 6.04
C PHE A 210 8.46 4.03 7.13
N LYS A 211 9.05 3.89 8.30
CA LYS A 211 8.34 3.45 9.51
C LYS A 211 7.92 4.67 10.28
N TRP A 212 6.62 4.82 10.45
CA TRP A 212 6.03 5.83 11.36
C TRP A 212 6.07 5.34 12.79
#